data_97a93140e880f1ee6b1532a532a43daa
#
_entry.id   97a93140e880f1ee6b1532a532a43daa
#
_cell.length_a   1.000
_cell.length_b   1.000
_cell.length_c   1.000
_cell.angle_alpha   90.00
_cell.angle_beta   90.00
_cell.angle_gamma   90.00
#
_symmetry.space_group_name_H-M   'P 1'
#
loop_
_entity.id
_entity.type
_entity.pdbx_description
1 polymer ?
#
loop_
_entity_poly.entity_id
_entity_poly.type
_entity_poly.pdbx_seq_one_letter_code
_entity_poly.pdbx_strand_id
1 'polypeptide(L)'
;DVIVSMEKESNHPLAEAIVQHYQDQKKLTIDVNNEIGKGLVAFYNGSKYQIAKPSEFTEVPLVIEQKIEDLAKQGNTIVLIAKNNEVVGLLALMDIPNDNAKESINYFINQNVHTTMITGDTELTGNAIGKDLGIDEVVANVLPEDKANIIKKQKTKYGLTAMVGDGVNDAPALVNADVGVAMGEGTDVAIDVADVVLMKNNISKLTYAHKVSKYMNKVIWQNIVFSMFIVVMLITLNFIGEMNIGISVLAHEGSTVLVILNGLRLLAKRN
;
A
#
# COMPACT_ATOMS: atom_id res chain seq x y z
N ASP A 1 23.07 15.68 19.58
CA ASP A 1 24.13 15.67 18.57
C ASP A 1 24.52 14.20 18.20
N VAL A 2 24.91 13.35 19.17
CA VAL A 2 25.37 11.98 18.89
C VAL A 2 24.31 11.15 18.17
N ILE A 3 23.09 11.08 18.70
CA ILE A 3 21.98 10.30 18.15
C ILE A 3 21.62 10.74 16.72
N VAL A 4 21.53 12.04 16.50
CA VAL A 4 21.24 12.59 15.15
C VAL A 4 22.38 12.28 14.17
N SER A 5 23.63 12.28 14.64
CA SER A 5 24.77 11.93 13.80
C SER A 5 24.80 10.43 13.48
N MET A 6 24.36 9.56 14.40
CA MET A 6 24.20 8.12 14.14
C MET A 6 23.10 7.85 13.11
N GLU A 7 21.94 8.47 13.26
CA GLU A 7 20.80 8.27 12.36
C GLU A 7 21.08 8.77 10.93
N LYS A 8 21.96 9.74 10.74
CA LYS A 8 22.36 10.20 9.39
C LYS A 8 23.06 9.14 8.54
N GLU A 9 23.69 8.18 9.17
CA GLU A 9 24.34 7.06 8.49
C GLU A 9 23.36 5.90 8.21
N SER A 10 22.10 6.04 8.61
CA SER A 10 21.04 5.06 8.40
C SER A 10 20.18 5.44 7.18
N ASN A 11 19.89 4.48 6.34
CA ASN A 11 18.94 4.62 5.21
C ASN A 11 17.51 4.30 5.61
N HIS A 12 17.20 4.21 6.90
CA HIS A 12 15.86 3.86 7.36
C HIS A 12 14.94 5.10 7.37
N PRO A 13 13.67 5.02 6.92
CA PRO A 13 12.74 6.16 6.92
C PRO A 13 12.58 6.83 8.29
N LEU A 14 12.62 6.05 9.37
CA LEU A 14 12.58 6.58 10.74
C LEU A 14 13.78 7.47 11.06
N ALA A 15 14.95 7.15 10.53
CA ALA A 15 16.17 7.93 10.70
C ALA A 15 16.05 9.31 10.04
N GLU A 16 15.44 9.37 8.85
CA GLU A 16 15.15 10.64 8.17
C GLU A 16 14.25 11.54 9.00
N ALA A 17 13.19 11.00 9.60
CA ALA A 17 12.28 11.73 10.46
C ALA A 17 12.99 12.33 11.69
N ILE A 18 13.86 11.55 12.34
CA ILE A 18 14.68 12.01 13.47
C ILE A 18 15.62 13.13 13.04
N VAL A 19 16.33 12.96 11.93
CA VAL A 19 17.27 13.96 11.40
C VAL A 19 16.56 15.25 11.01
N GLN A 20 15.38 15.16 10.40
CA GLN A 20 14.58 16.33 10.02
C GLN A 20 14.04 17.08 11.25
N HIS A 21 13.62 16.36 12.28
CA HIS A 21 13.10 16.99 13.51
C HIS A 21 14.18 17.75 14.29
N TYR A 22 15.42 17.28 14.25
CA TYR A 22 16.56 17.83 14.98
C TYR A 22 17.59 18.48 14.05
N GLN A 23 17.19 19.28 13.06
CA GLN A 23 18.05 19.90 12.04
C GLN A 23 19.15 20.80 12.61
N ASP A 24 18.91 21.46 13.75
CA ASP A 24 19.81 22.42 14.37
C ASP A 24 20.97 21.79 15.16
N GLN A 25 21.04 20.44 15.21
CA GLN A 25 22.06 19.74 15.97
C GLN A 25 23.41 19.70 15.20
N LYS A 26 24.52 19.83 15.96
CA LYS A 26 25.86 19.75 15.38
C LYS A 26 26.12 18.39 14.78
N LYS A 27 26.62 18.39 13.55
CA LYS A 27 27.14 17.17 12.90
C LYS A 27 28.44 16.74 13.58
N LEU A 28 28.44 15.57 14.15
CA LEU A 28 29.65 14.93 14.67
C LEU A 28 30.09 13.87 13.65
N THR A 29 31.41 13.76 13.46
CA THR A 29 31.96 12.65 12.69
C THR A 29 32.09 11.45 13.64
N ILE A 30 31.23 10.47 13.47
CA ILE A 30 31.16 9.28 14.32
C ILE A 30 31.15 8.06 13.40
N ASP A 31 31.92 7.06 13.75
CA ASP A 31 31.90 5.77 13.07
C ASP A 31 30.68 4.96 13.61
N VAL A 32 29.73 4.69 12.74
CA VAL A 32 28.47 4.03 13.07
C VAL A 32 28.46 2.65 12.45
N ASN A 33 28.29 1.65 13.28
CA ASN A 33 28.10 0.28 12.83
C ASN A 33 26.61 -0.07 12.85
N ASN A 34 26.07 -0.47 11.69
CA ASN A 34 24.71 -0.96 11.58
C ASN A 34 24.72 -2.48 11.74
N GLU A 35 24.40 -2.97 12.93
CA GLU A 35 24.30 -4.40 13.22
C GLU A 35 22.88 -4.90 12.89
N ILE A 36 22.78 -5.79 11.90
CA ILE A 36 21.49 -6.38 11.49
C ILE A 36 20.81 -7.02 12.71
N GLY A 37 19.58 -6.56 13.02
CA GLY A 37 18.77 -7.02 14.15
C GLY A 37 19.10 -6.35 15.49
N LYS A 38 20.24 -5.67 15.65
CA LYS A 38 20.63 -5.01 16.91
C LYS A 38 20.57 -3.48 16.85
N GLY A 39 20.29 -2.91 15.67
CA GLY A 39 20.21 -1.48 15.47
C GLY A 39 21.58 -0.79 15.22
N LEU A 40 21.63 0.51 15.49
CA LEU A 40 22.82 1.32 15.28
C LEU A 40 23.68 1.33 16.56
N VAL A 41 24.98 1.12 16.40
CA VAL A 41 25.96 1.18 17.48
C VAL A 41 27.08 2.13 17.09
N ALA A 42 27.48 3.03 17.99
CA ALA A 42 28.58 3.94 17.78
C ALA A 42 29.39 4.17 19.06
N PHE A 43 30.65 4.54 18.90
CA PHE A 43 31.53 4.94 20.01
C PHE A 43 31.89 6.41 19.86
N TYR A 44 31.63 7.19 20.91
CA TYR A 44 31.98 8.61 20.94
C TYR A 44 32.44 9.03 22.34
N ASN A 45 33.57 9.68 22.42
CA ASN A 45 34.21 10.14 23.68
C ASN A 45 34.30 9.04 24.74
N GLY A 46 34.73 7.83 24.34
CA GLY A 46 34.88 6.69 25.26
C GLY A 46 33.58 6.04 25.74
N SER A 47 32.42 6.47 25.27
CA SER A 47 31.10 5.87 25.57
C SER A 47 30.56 5.16 24.36
N LYS A 48 29.92 3.99 24.59
CA LYS A 48 29.14 3.27 23.59
C LYS A 48 27.72 3.83 23.56
N TYR A 49 27.21 4.14 22.38
CA TYR A 49 25.82 4.52 22.15
C TYR A 49 25.15 3.45 21.29
N GLN A 50 23.90 3.15 21.61
CA GLN A 50 23.10 2.20 20.84
C GLN A 50 21.69 2.74 20.65
N ILE A 51 21.16 2.58 19.44
CA ILE A 51 19.79 2.90 19.06
C ILE A 51 19.16 1.61 18.53
N ALA A 52 18.13 1.10 19.18
CA ALA A 52 17.51 -0.17 18.76
C ALA A 52 16.05 -0.29 19.25
N LYS A 53 15.36 -1.30 18.75
CA LYS A 53 14.02 -1.66 19.22
C LYS A 53 14.06 -2.08 20.70
N PRO A 54 12.96 -1.92 21.46
CA PRO A 54 12.90 -2.33 22.85
C PRO A 54 13.29 -3.81 23.11
N SER A 55 12.97 -4.71 22.17
CA SER A 55 13.30 -6.14 22.24
C SER A 55 14.80 -6.46 22.31
N GLU A 56 15.66 -5.51 21.93
CA GLU A 56 17.13 -5.69 21.92
C GLU A 56 17.78 -5.34 23.25
N PHE A 57 16.99 -4.91 24.24
CA PHE A 57 17.46 -4.55 25.56
C PHE A 57 16.96 -5.56 26.62
N THR A 58 17.89 -6.14 27.37
CA THR A 58 17.59 -7.12 28.42
C THR A 58 17.05 -6.49 29.71
N GLU A 59 17.41 -5.24 29.98
CA GLU A 59 16.99 -4.50 31.17
C GLU A 59 16.47 -3.13 30.73
N VAL A 60 15.14 -2.95 30.86
CA VAL A 60 14.46 -1.67 30.63
C VAL A 60 13.83 -1.24 31.94
N PRO A 61 14.05 0.00 32.42
CA PRO A 61 13.41 0.48 33.64
C PRO A 61 11.87 0.43 33.54
N LEU A 62 11.18 -0.04 34.57
CA LEU A 62 9.72 -0.19 34.61
C LEU A 62 8.96 1.06 34.18
N VAL A 63 9.47 2.24 34.52
CA VAL A 63 8.86 3.53 34.12
C VAL A 63 8.93 3.72 32.58
N ILE A 64 9.99 3.23 31.95
CA ILE A 64 10.16 3.29 30.50
C ILE A 64 9.29 2.23 29.83
N GLU A 65 9.19 1.02 30.40
CA GLU A 65 8.30 -0.03 29.88
C GLU A 65 6.84 0.42 29.81
N GLN A 66 6.34 1.05 30.89
CA GLN A 66 4.99 1.61 30.88
C GLN A 66 4.79 2.67 29.81
N LYS A 67 5.78 3.57 29.61
CA LYS A 67 5.72 4.55 28.53
C LYS A 67 5.76 3.92 27.14
N ILE A 68 6.56 2.87 26.95
CA ILE A 68 6.60 2.11 25.69
C ILE A 68 5.21 1.56 25.38
N GLU A 69 4.58 0.91 26.36
CA GLU A 69 3.25 0.34 26.17
C GLU A 69 2.18 1.39 25.85
N ASP A 70 2.19 2.50 26.58
CA ASP A 70 1.21 3.60 26.37
C ASP A 70 1.39 4.27 25.00
N LEU A 71 2.63 4.50 24.57
CA LEU A 71 2.93 5.10 23.28
C LEU A 71 2.67 4.12 22.13
N ALA A 72 2.98 2.83 22.31
CA ALA A 72 2.67 1.79 21.34
C ALA A 72 1.16 1.63 21.11
N LYS A 73 0.34 1.71 22.18
CA LYS A 73 -1.13 1.74 22.08
C LYS A 73 -1.67 2.94 21.27
N GLN A 74 -0.88 4.02 21.18
CA GLN A 74 -1.22 5.21 20.37
C GLN A 74 -0.74 5.08 18.92
N GLY A 75 -0.15 3.94 18.53
CA GLY A 75 0.33 3.71 17.17
C GLY A 75 1.77 4.15 16.91
N ASN A 76 2.53 4.47 17.99
CA ASN A 76 3.93 4.87 17.82
C ASN A 76 4.86 3.67 17.67
N THR A 77 5.82 3.79 16.77
CA THR A 77 7.01 2.93 16.74
C THR A 77 8.04 3.45 17.73
N ILE A 78 8.49 2.59 18.66
CA ILE A 78 9.38 2.98 19.75
C ILE A 78 10.79 2.50 19.46
N VAL A 79 11.75 3.42 19.64
CA VAL A 79 13.19 3.14 19.58
C VAL A 79 13.81 3.59 20.91
N LEU A 80 14.63 2.76 21.51
CA LEU A 80 15.36 3.09 22.72
C LEU A 80 16.77 3.55 22.41
N ILE A 81 17.24 4.47 23.25
CA ILE A 81 18.61 4.98 23.22
C ILE A 81 19.30 4.52 24.48
N ALA A 82 20.42 3.82 24.32
CA ALA A 82 21.25 3.43 25.44
C ALA A 82 22.64 4.07 25.34
N LYS A 83 23.22 4.34 26.49
CA LYS A 83 24.61 4.75 26.67
C LYS A 83 25.28 3.78 27.64
N ASN A 84 26.37 3.16 27.22
CA ASN A 84 27.10 2.13 28.00
C ASN A 84 26.16 1.01 28.51
N ASN A 85 25.24 0.54 27.68
CA ASN A 85 24.19 -0.45 27.92
C ASN A 85 23.06 0.01 28.89
N GLU A 86 23.06 1.23 29.40
CA GLU A 86 21.97 1.77 30.19
C GLU A 86 20.99 2.56 29.29
N VAL A 87 19.70 2.28 29.37
CA VAL A 87 18.67 3.03 28.62
C VAL A 87 18.56 4.43 29.18
N VAL A 88 18.92 5.43 28.37
CA VAL A 88 18.92 6.85 28.74
C VAL A 88 17.79 7.66 28.12
N GLY A 89 17.08 7.08 27.14
CA GLY A 89 15.95 7.76 26.51
C GLY A 89 15.17 6.85 25.56
N LEU A 90 14.03 7.35 25.12
CA LEU A 90 13.21 6.73 24.08
C LEU A 90 12.83 7.78 23.03
N LEU A 91 12.69 7.33 21.79
CA LEU A 91 12.07 8.07 20.72
C LEU A 91 10.78 7.35 20.33
N ALA A 92 9.70 8.10 20.22
CA ALA A 92 8.42 7.62 19.73
C ALA A 92 8.18 8.27 18.37
N LEU A 93 8.06 7.45 17.35
CA LEU A 93 7.84 7.88 15.97
C LEU A 93 6.47 7.40 15.55
N MET A 94 5.67 8.29 15.02
CA MET A 94 4.34 7.95 14.52
C MET A 94 4.36 8.00 13.00
N ASP A 95 4.09 6.86 12.37
CA ASP A 95 3.74 6.84 10.95
C ASP A 95 2.32 7.41 10.82
N ILE A 96 2.23 8.60 10.23
CA ILE A 96 0.94 9.21 9.96
C ILE A 96 0.47 8.65 8.61
N PRO A 97 -0.65 7.92 8.60
CA PRO A 97 -1.22 7.46 7.33
C PRO A 97 -1.49 8.65 6.41
N ASN A 98 -1.25 8.47 5.11
CA ASN A 98 -1.53 9.49 4.12
C ASN A 98 -2.99 9.97 4.25
N ASP A 99 -3.23 11.28 4.17
CA ASP A 99 -4.55 11.91 4.36
C ASP A 99 -5.68 11.25 3.56
N ASN A 100 -5.37 10.72 2.38
CA ASN A 100 -6.32 10.05 1.51
C ASN A 100 -6.50 8.54 1.80
N ALA A 101 -5.73 7.97 2.72
CA ALA A 101 -5.76 6.53 2.99
C ALA A 101 -7.11 6.10 3.56
N LYS A 102 -7.59 6.81 4.57
CA LYS A 102 -8.87 6.52 5.23
C LYS A 102 -10.07 6.58 4.27
N GLU A 103 -10.12 7.60 3.40
CA GLU A 103 -11.17 7.71 2.38
C GLU A 103 -11.11 6.56 1.38
N SER A 104 -9.90 6.18 0.96
CA SER A 104 -9.70 5.11 0.00
C SER A 104 -10.10 3.75 0.57
N ILE A 105 -9.74 3.47 1.81
CA ILE A 105 -10.11 2.24 2.51
C ILE A 105 -11.64 2.18 2.69
N ASN A 106 -12.26 3.25 3.18
CA ASN A 106 -13.71 3.34 3.32
C ASN A 106 -14.44 3.14 1.98
N TYR A 107 -13.87 3.66 0.89
CA TYR A 107 -14.43 3.42 -0.43
C TYR A 107 -14.47 1.93 -0.76
N PHE A 108 -13.38 1.17 -0.54
CA PHE A 108 -13.33 -0.25 -0.85
C PHE A 108 -14.25 -1.07 0.06
N ILE A 109 -14.31 -0.76 1.35
CA ILE A 109 -15.27 -1.39 2.30
C ILE A 109 -16.71 -1.19 1.81
N ASN A 110 -17.07 0.02 1.37
CA ASN A 110 -18.39 0.32 0.80
C ASN A 110 -18.66 -0.38 -0.55
N GLN A 111 -17.64 -0.94 -1.19
CA GLN A 111 -17.77 -1.81 -2.37
C GLN A 111 -17.82 -3.30 -2.00
N ASN A 112 -17.94 -3.65 -0.71
CA ASN A 112 -17.87 -5.00 -0.15
C ASN A 112 -16.52 -5.70 -0.46
N VAL A 113 -15.42 -4.93 -0.50
CA VAL A 113 -14.06 -5.46 -0.61
C VAL A 113 -13.50 -5.57 0.79
N HIS A 114 -13.08 -6.77 1.19
CA HIS A 114 -12.39 -7.00 2.46
C HIS A 114 -11.00 -6.38 2.42
N THR A 115 -10.67 -5.61 3.45
CA THR A 115 -9.40 -4.88 3.54
C THR A 115 -8.49 -5.50 4.60
N THR A 116 -7.25 -5.80 4.21
CA THR A 116 -6.23 -6.37 5.10
C THR A 116 -4.98 -5.51 5.07
N MET A 117 -4.49 -5.12 6.25
CA MET A 117 -3.17 -4.49 6.39
C MET A 117 -2.13 -5.54 6.79
N ILE A 118 -1.02 -5.60 6.07
CA ILE A 118 0.12 -6.47 6.37
C ILE A 118 1.29 -5.59 6.76
N THR A 119 1.76 -5.70 7.99
CA THR A 119 2.84 -4.85 8.51
C THR A 119 3.89 -5.66 9.27
N GLY A 120 5.14 -5.19 9.20
CA GLY A 120 6.24 -5.69 10.04
C GLY A 120 6.25 -5.10 11.46
N ASP A 121 5.37 -4.15 11.75
CA ASP A 121 5.24 -3.53 13.07
C ASP A 121 4.65 -4.48 14.10
N THR A 122 4.74 -4.06 15.36
CA THR A 122 4.13 -4.83 16.47
C THR A 122 2.61 -4.89 16.34
N GLU A 123 2.02 -5.90 16.95
CA GLU A 123 0.56 -6.06 16.94
C GLU A 123 -0.16 -4.84 17.56
N LEU A 124 0.40 -4.22 18.59
CA LEU A 124 -0.16 -3.02 19.22
C LEU A 124 -0.20 -1.84 18.25
N THR A 125 0.92 -1.56 17.59
CA THR A 125 1.04 -0.46 16.61
C THR A 125 0.15 -0.73 15.39
N GLY A 126 0.25 -1.92 14.81
CA GLY A 126 -0.54 -2.31 13.65
C GLY A 126 -2.04 -2.23 13.91
N ASN A 127 -2.53 -2.74 15.04
CA ASN A 127 -3.94 -2.67 15.39
C ASN A 127 -4.42 -1.24 15.65
N ALA A 128 -3.59 -0.38 16.24
CA ALA A 128 -3.93 1.03 16.45
C ALA A 128 -4.15 1.75 15.11
N ILE A 129 -3.22 1.59 14.16
CA ILE A 129 -3.30 2.17 12.81
C ILE A 129 -4.49 1.58 12.04
N GLY A 130 -4.64 0.26 12.06
CA GLY A 130 -5.73 -0.43 11.35
C GLY A 130 -7.10 0.01 11.84
N LYS A 131 -7.27 0.19 13.15
CA LYS A 131 -8.49 0.71 13.78
C LYS A 131 -8.79 2.15 13.35
N ASP A 132 -7.78 3.02 13.33
CA ASP A 132 -7.96 4.41 12.89
C ASP A 132 -8.38 4.49 11.42
N LEU A 133 -7.79 3.66 10.57
CA LEU A 133 -8.11 3.57 9.15
C LEU A 133 -9.42 2.82 8.85
N GLY A 134 -9.96 2.07 9.80
CA GLY A 134 -11.15 1.24 9.63
C GLY A 134 -10.91 -0.04 8.83
N ILE A 135 -9.69 -0.59 8.88
CA ILE A 135 -9.30 -1.83 8.17
C ILE A 135 -9.95 -3.05 8.85
N ASP A 136 -10.44 -4.00 8.03
CA ASP A 136 -11.16 -5.19 8.53
C ASP A 136 -10.25 -6.19 9.23
N GLU A 137 -9.02 -6.39 8.72
CA GLU A 137 -8.06 -7.38 9.25
C GLU A 137 -6.65 -6.79 9.28
N VAL A 138 -5.93 -6.99 10.40
CA VAL A 138 -4.52 -6.58 10.54
C VAL A 138 -3.67 -7.82 10.78
N VAL A 139 -2.63 -8.00 9.98
CA VAL A 139 -1.60 -9.04 10.14
C VAL A 139 -0.29 -8.34 10.46
N ALA A 140 0.09 -8.37 11.73
CA ALA A 140 1.28 -7.70 12.26
C ALA A 140 2.46 -8.66 12.47
N ASN A 141 3.64 -8.12 12.82
CA ASN A 141 4.89 -8.87 13.02
C ASN A 141 5.30 -9.73 11.82
N VAL A 142 4.98 -9.30 10.60
CA VAL A 142 5.21 -10.07 9.38
C VAL A 142 6.62 -9.85 8.88
N LEU A 143 7.37 -10.94 8.69
CA LEU A 143 8.65 -10.89 8.02
C LEU A 143 8.47 -10.69 6.52
N PRO A 144 9.42 -10.03 5.82
CA PRO A 144 9.31 -9.80 4.39
C PRO A 144 9.04 -11.07 3.57
N GLU A 145 9.70 -12.17 3.92
CA GLU A 145 9.57 -13.48 3.28
C GLU A 145 8.19 -14.13 3.46
N ASP A 146 7.46 -13.77 4.51
CA ASP A 146 6.13 -14.32 4.81
C ASP A 146 4.98 -13.62 4.10
N LYS A 147 5.18 -12.41 3.60
CA LYS A 147 4.13 -11.61 2.94
C LYS A 147 3.46 -12.36 1.78
N ALA A 148 4.25 -13.05 0.94
CA ALA A 148 3.73 -13.84 -0.17
C ALA A 148 2.81 -15.00 0.29
N ASN A 149 3.16 -15.64 1.41
CA ASN A 149 2.34 -16.72 1.99
C ASN A 149 1.03 -16.19 2.56
N ILE A 150 1.06 -14.97 3.13
CA ILE A 150 -0.16 -14.31 3.61
C ILE A 150 -1.09 -14.01 2.44
N ILE A 151 -0.59 -13.47 1.33
CA ILE A 151 -1.40 -13.22 0.13
C ILE A 151 -2.06 -14.51 -0.37
N LYS A 152 -1.33 -15.64 -0.43
CA LYS A 152 -1.92 -16.95 -0.80
C LYS A 152 -3.05 -17.37 0.14
N LYS A 153 -2.90 -17.15 1.45
CA LYS A 153 -3.97 -17.41 2.45
C LYS A 153 -5.18 -16.50 2.22
N GLN A 154 -4.95 -15.21 1.95
CA GLN A 154 -6.03 -14.25 1.67
C GLN A 154 -6.80 -14.64 0.40
N LYS A 155 -6.11 -15.04 -0.68
CA LYS A 155 -6.75 -15.57 -1.91
C LYS A 155 -7.64 -16.78 -1.61
N THR A 156 -7.17 -17.70 -0.79
CA THR A 156 -7.96 -18.88 -0.41
C THR A 156 -9.18 -18.52 0.41
N LYS A 157 -9.07 -17.52 1.30
CA LYS A 157 -10.12 -17.10 2.24
C LYS A 157 -11.18 -16.21 1.58
N TYR A 158 -10.75 -15.26 0.75
CA TYR A 158 -11.61 -14.19 0.22
C TYR A 158 -11.75 -14.18 -1.31
N GLY A 159 -10.99 -14.99 -2.03
CA GLY A 159 -11.01 -15.05 -3.49
C GLY A 159 -10.03 -14.04 -4.12
N LEU A 160 -10.46 -13.36 -5.20
CA LEU A 160 -9.62 -12.43 -5.94
C LEU A 160 -9.03 -11.34 -5.03
N THR A 161 -7.71 -11.24 -5.02
CA THR A 161 -6.95 -10.41 -4.09
C THR A 161 -6.04 -9.44 -4.85
N ALA A 162 -6.12 -8.15 -4.52
CA ALA A 162 -5.15 -7.15 -4.94
C ALA A 162 -4.14 -6.91 -3.81
N MET A 163 -2.86 -6.78 -4.14
CA MET A 163 -1.80 -6.38 -3.22
C MET A 163 -1.29 -5.01 -3.62
N VAL A 164 -1.18 -4.11 -2.64
CA VAL A 164 -0.56 -2.78 -2.80
C VAL A 164 0.73 -2.76 -2.00
N GLY A 165 1.84 -2.39 -2.61
CA GLY A 165 3.15 -2.33 -1.98
C GLY A 165 4.10 -1.37 -2.67
N ASP A 166 5.20 -1.01 -2.01
CA ASP A 166 6.16 -0.01 -2.49
C ASP A 166 7.63 -0.48 -2.47
N GLY A 167 7.91 -1.57 -1.76
CA GLY A 167 9.27 -2.03 -1.49
C GLY A 167 9.72 -3.28 -2.26
N VAL A 168 11.03 -3.49 -2.31
CA VAL A 168 11.65 -4.74 -2.83
C VAL A 168 11.08 -5.95 -2.12
N ASN A 169 10.84 -5.82 -0.81
CA ASN A 169 10.31 -6.88 0.04
C ASN A 169 8.86 -7.25 -0.29
N ASP A 170 8.15 -6.40 -1.03
CA ASP A 170 6.76 -6.62 -1.44
C ASP A 170 6.64 -7.30 -2.81
N ALA A 171 7.72 -7.32 -3.60
CA ALA A 171 7.72 -7.91 -4.94
C ALA A 171 7.19 -9.36 -4.99
N PRO A 172 7.61 -10.28 -4.09
CA PRO A 172 7.04 -11.62 -4.05
C PRO A 172 5.55 -11.65 -3.72
N ALA A 173 5.05 -10.71 -2.90
CA ALA A 173 3.63 -10.61 -2.57
C ALA A 173 2.82 -10.03 -3.73
N LEU A 174 3.34 -9.01 -4.43
CA LEU A 174 2.74 -8.43 -5.64
C LEU A 174 2.53 -9.48 -6.72
N VAL A 175 3.57 -10.29 -7.02
CA VAL A 175 3.48 -11.39 -8.02
C VAL A 175 2.47 -12.47 -7.64
N ASN A 176 2.27 -12.74 -6.35
CA ASN A 176 1.34 -13.78 -5.88
C ASN A 176 -0.11 -13.30 -5.77
N ALA A 177 -0.37 -12.01 -5.85
CA ALA A 177 -1.72 -11.45 -5.91
C ALA A 177 -2.37 -11.71 -7.29
N ASP A 178 -3.69 -11.51 -7.41
CA ASP A 178 -4.37 -11.49 -8.71
C ASP A 178 -4.21 -10.16 -9.42
N VAL A 179 -3.96 -9.10 -8.65
CA VAL A 179 -3.57 -7.78 -9.15
C VAL A 179 -2.48 -7.22 -8.22
N GLY A 180 -1.27 -7.10 -8.71
CA GLY A 180 -0.16 -6.43 -8.04
C GLY A 180 -0.17 -4.93 -8.37
N VAL A 181 -0.17 -4.08 -7.34
CA VAL A 181 -0.20 -2.62 -7.46
C VAL A 181 1.04 -2.05 -6.79
N ALA A 182 1.95 -1.45 -7.55
CA ALA A 182 3.11 -0.75 -7.01
C ALA A 182 2.84 0.74 -6.84
N MET A 183 3.42 1.33 -5.78
CA MET A 183 3.47 2.78 -5.61
C MET A 183 4.53 3.38 -6.54
N GLY A 184 4.25 4.53 -7.15
CA GLY A 184 5.11 5.12 -8.20
C GLY A 184 6.47 5.65 -7.71
N GLU A 185 6.63 5.83 -6.41
CA GLU A 185 7.92 6.13 -5.74
C GLU A 185 8.51 4.88 -5.09
N GLY A 186 7.93 3.71 -5.38
CA GLY A 186 8.44 2.42 -4.96
C GLY A 186 9.74 2.04 -5.67
N THR A 187 10.30 0.92 -5.27
CA THR A 187 11.55 0.43 -5.87
C THR A 187 11.32 -0.06 -7.31
N ASP A 188 12.35 0.05 -8.16
CA ASP A 188 12.31 -0.43 -9.54
C ASP A 188 11.84 -1.89 -9.62
N VAL A 189 12.28 -2.74 -8.68
CA VAL A 189 11.87 -4.15 -8.62
C VAL A 189 10.37 -4.32 -8.38
N ALA A 190 9.76 -3.52 -7.50
CA ALA A 190 8.31 -3.58 -7.27
C ALA A 190 7.53 -3.07 -8.49
N ILE A 191 8.04 -2.02 -9.14
CA ILE A 191 7.44 -1.45 -10.35
C ILE A 191 7.49 -2.44 -11.51
N ASP A 192 8.61 -3.15 -11.69
CA ASP A 192 8.81 -4.10 -12.80
C ASP A 192 7.89 -5.34 -12.71
N VAL A 193 7.47 -5.73 -11.52
CA VAL A 193 6.63 -6.92 -11.31
C VAL A 193 5.15 -6.63 -11.10
N ALA A 194 4.76 -5.35 -10.99
CA ALA A 194 3.39 -4.96 -10.74
C ALA A 194 2.54 -4.91 -12.01
N ASP A 195 1.27 -5.29 -11.91
CA ASP A 195 0.29 -5.13 -13.00
C ASP A 195 -0.15 -3.67 -13.18
N VAL A 196 -0.11 -2.90 -12.09
CA VAL A 196 -0.52 -1.48 -12.05
C VAL A 196 0.50 -0.68 -11.26
N VAL A 197 0.91 0.47 -11.80
CA VAL A 197 1.76 1.42 -11.09
C VAL A 197 0.98 2.70 -10.81
N LEU A 198 0.86 3.07 -9.53
CA LEU A 198 0.23 4.33 -9.11
C LEU A 198 1.25 5.46 -9.21
N MET A 199 1.14 6.30 -10.22
CA MET A 199 1.98 7.48 -10.35
C MET A 199 1.80 8.40 -9.13
N LYS A 200 2.86 8.65 -8.37
CA LYS A 200 2.91 9.30 -7.05
C LYS A 200 2.37 8.39 -5.94
N ASN A 201 2.87 8.58 -4.72
CA ASN A 201 2.47 7.85 -3.51
C ASN A 201 1.06 8.24 -3.02
N ASN A 202 0.05 7.97 -3.87
CA ASN A 202 -1.32 8.35 -3.58
C ASN A 202 -2.30 7.20 -3.85
N ILE A 203 -2.72 6.54 -2.78
CA ILE A 203 -3.68 5.44 -2.81
C ILE A 203 -5.07 5.84 -3.38
N SER A 204 -5.42 7.13 -3.39
CA SER A 204 -6.68 7.59 -4.00
C SER A 204 -6.72 7.34 -5.51
N LYS A 205 -5.56 7.18 -6.16
CA LYS A 205 -5.48 6.80 -7.57
C LYS A 205 -5.97 5.37 -7.82
N LEU A 206 -5.78 4.47 -6.84
CA LEU A 206 -6.35 3.13 -6.91
C LEU A 206 -7.89 3.18 -6.87
N THR A 207 -8.46 4.01 -5.98
CA THR A 207 -9.89 4.26 -5.92
C THR A 207 -10.43 4.78 -7.26
N TYR A 208 -9.72 5.72 -7.88
CA TYR A 208 -10.08 6.25 -9.18
C TYR A 208 -10.01 5.16 -10.27
N ALA A 209 -8.92 4.39 -10.33
CA ALA A 209 -8.75 3.29 -11.29
C ALA A 209 -9.90 2.26 -11.16
N HIS A 210 -10.26 1.89 -9.94
CA HIS A 210 -11.38 0.98 -9.69
C HIS A 210 -12.73 1.56 -10.17
N LYS A 211 -13.02 2.84 -9.91
CA LYS A 211 -14.22 3.53 -10.41
C LYS A 211 -14.29 3.53 -11.93
N VAL A 212 -13.17 3.82 -12.60
CA VAL A 212 -13.07 3.81 -14.07
C VAL A 212 -13.28 2.39 -14.60
N SER A 213 -12.66 1.38 -14.00
CA SER A 213 -12.81 -0.03 -14.38
C SER A 213 -14.28 -0.49 -14.28
N LYS A 214 -14.96 -0.17 -13.18
CA LYS A 214 -16.41 -0.48 -13.05
C LYS A 214 -17.25 0.20 -14.13
N TYR A 215 -16.97 1.46 -14.45
CA TYR A 215 -17.69 2.17 -15.49
C TYR A 215 -17.38 1.59 -16.88
N MET A 216 -16.13 1.27 -17.15
CA MET A 216 -15.72 0.60 -18.39
C MET A 216 -16.45 -0.74 -18.56
N ASN A 217 -16.50 -1.57 -17.54
CA ASN A 217 -17.26 -2.82 -17.55
C ASN A 217 -18.74 -2.60 -17.90
N LYS A 218 -19.36 -1.58 -17.32
CA LYS A 218 -20.75 -1.22 -17.65
C LYS A 218 -20.93 -0.86 -19.12
N VAL A 219 -20.00 -0.07 -19.69
CA VAL A 219 -20.03 0.31 -21.11
C VAL A 219 -19.80 -0.90 -22.00
N ILE A 220 -18.87 -1.79 -21.65
CA ILE A 220 -18.62 -3.05 -22.38
C ILE A 220 -19.90 -3.90 -22.43
N TRP A 221 -20.55 -4.13 -21.29
CA TRP A 221 -21.78 -4.90 -21.24
C TRP A 221 -22.92 -4.24 -22.04
N GLN A 222 -23.06 -2.92 -22.00
CA GLN A 222 -24.01 -2.20 -22.86
C GLN A 222 -23.74 -2.46 -24.33
N ASN A 223 -22.51 -2.40 -24.75
CA ASN A 223 -22.09 -2.63 -26.13
C ASN A 223 -22.36 -4.08 -26.57
N ILE A 224 -22.01 -5.05 -25.72
CA ILE A 224 -22.26 -6.48 -26.03
C ILE A 224 -23.76 -6.74 -26.16
N VAL A 225 -24.56 -6.32 -25.19
CA VAL A 225 -26.01 -6.53 -25.21
C VAL A 225 -26.64 -5.86 -26.44
N PHE A 226 -26.26 -4.62 -26.74
CA PHE A 226 -26.75 -3.89 -27.90
C PHE A 226 -26.37 -4.59 -29.20
N SER A 227 -25.12 -4.99 -29.37
CA SER A 227 -24.66 -5.70 -30.58
C SER A 227 -25.39 -7.02 -30.79
N MET A 228 -25.54 -7.81 -29.71
CA MET A 228 -26.27 -9.07 -29.76
C MET A 228 -27.74 -8.85 -30.11
N PHE A 229 -28.38 -7.81 -29.57
CA PHE A 229 -29.76 -7.46 -29.91
C PHE A 229 -29.92 -7.13 -31.39
N ILE A 230 -29.04 -6.32 -31.96
CA ILE A 230 -29.05 -5.98 -33.40
C ILE A 230 -28.88 -7.22 -34.28
N VAL A 231 -27.94 -8.10 -33.93
CA VAL A 231 -27.71 -9.35 -34.69
C VAL A 231 -28.97 -10.23 -34.66
N VAL A 232 -29.54 -10.47 -33.48
CA VAL A 232 -30.75 -11.29 -33.35
C VAL A 232 -31.93 -10.68 -34.09
N MET A 233 -32.09 -9.35 -34.02
CA MET A 233 -33.14 -8.61 -34.73
C MET A 233 -32.99 -8.78 -36.24
N LEU A 234 -31.77 -8.58 -36.80
CA LEU A 234 -31.51 -8.73 -38.23
C LEU A 234 -31.76 -10.15 -38.74
N ILE A 235 -31.34 -11.17 -37.97
CA ILE A 235 -31.60 -12.58 -38.29
C ILE A 235 -33.11 -12.83 -38.34
N THR A 236 -33.84 -12.37 -37.33
CA THR A 236 -35.30 -12.58 -37.23
C THR A 236 -36.02 -11.93 -38.41
N LEU A 237 -35.70 -10.66 -38.74
CA LEU A 237 -36.30 -9.94 -39.86
C LEU A 237 -35.98 -10.60 -41.21
N ASN A 238 -34.78 -11.17 -41.37
CA ASN A 238 -34.41 -11.91 -42.56
C ASN A 238 -35.26 -13.20 -42.72
N PHE A 239 -35.49 -13.94 -41.63
CA PHE A 239 -36.34 -15.13 -41.69
C PHE A 239 -37.82 -14.82 -42.02
N ILE A 240 -38.31 -13.66 -41.63
CA ILE A 240 -39.69 -13.21 -41.96
C ILE A 240 -39.79 -12.68 -43.40
N GLY A 241 -38.65 -12.48 -44.09
CA GLY A 241 -38.65 -12.03 -45.48
C GLY A 241 -38.82 -10.51 -45.65
N GLU A 242 -38.76 -9.76 -44.57
CA GLU A 242 -38.98 -8.28 -44.55
C GLU A 242 -37.69 -7.47 -44.77
N MET A 243 -36.54 -8.14 -45.04
CA MET A 243 -35.23 -7.47 -45.08
C MET A 243 -34.68 -7.30 -46.49
N ASN A 244 -34.33 -6.06 -46.82
CA ASN A 244 -33.49 -5.70 -47.96
C ASN A 244 -32.00 -5.73 -47.53
N ILE A 245 -31.11 -6.23 -48.40
CA ILE A 245 -29.65 -6.31 -48.16
C ILE A 245 -29.08 -4.94 -47.78
N GLY A 246 -29.48 -3.86 -48.46
CA GLY A 246 -29.00 -2.53 -48.15
C GLY A 246 -29.35 -2.05 -46.75
N ILE A 247 -30.56 -2.32 -46.28
CA ILE A 247 -31.01 -1.98 -44.91
C ILE A 247 -30.25 -2.82 -43.89
N SER A 248 -30.00 -4.11 -44.18
CA SER A 248 -29.22 -5.00 -43.27
C SER A 248 -27.80 -4.49 -43.08
N VAL A 249 -27.14 -4.11 -44.16
CA VAL A 249 -25.77 -3.56 -44.12
C VAL A 249 -25.76 -2.22 -43.35
N LEU A 250 -26.71 -1.33 -43.65
CA LEU A 250 -26.77 -0.02 -42.99
C LEU A 250 -27.05 -0.16 -41.48
N ALA A 251 -27.91 -1.08 -41.05
CA ALA A 251 -28.19 -1.32 -39.63
C ALA A 251 -26.97 -1.97 -38.92
N HIS A 252 -26.27 -2.90 -39.56
CA HIS A 252 -25.08 -3.53 -39.02
C HIS A 252 -23.94 -2.53 -38.85
N GLU A 253 -23.56 -1.82 -39.89
CA GLU A 253 -22.48 -0.81 -39.86
C GLU A 253 -22.86 0.37 -38.95
N GLY A 254 -24.10 0.82 -39.01
CA GLY A 254 -24.59 1.89 -38.14
C GLY A 254 -24.54 1.50 -36.66
N SER A 255 -24.84 0.23 -36.32
CA SER A 255 -24.71 -0.27 -34.93
C SER A 255 -23.26 -0.24 -34.47
N THR A 256 -22.29 -0.56 -35.32
CA THR A 256 -20.85 -0.52 -34.99
C THR A 256 -20.42 0.92 -34.63
N VAL A 257 -20.86 1.91 -35.42
CA VAL A 257 -20.60 3.33 -35.13
C VAL A 257 -21.19 3.73 -33.78
N LEU A 258 -22.42 3.30 -33.45
CA LEU A 258 -23.05 3.60 -32.14
C LEU A 258 -22.28 2.96 -30.98
N VAL A 259 -21.79 1.74 -31.11
CA VAL A 259 -20.95 1.06 -30.12
C VAL A 259 -19.65 1.83 -29.88
N ILE A 260 -19.00 2.30 -30.96
CA ILE A 260 -17.77 3.13 -30.85
C ILE A 260 -18.10 4.44 -30.10
N LEU A 261 -19.16 5.15 -30.50
CA LEU A 261 -19.56 6.39 -29.84
C LEU A 261 -19.90 6.19 -28.36
N ASN A 262 -20.55 5.08 -27.99
CA ASN A 262 -20.77 4.73 -26.60
C ASN A 262 -19.45 4.48 -25.84
N GLY A 263 -18.46 3.84 -26.49
CA GLY A 263 -17.10 3.65 -25.95
C GLY A 263 -16.38 4.97 -25.70
N LEU A 264 -16.52 5.96 -26.59
CA LEU A 264 -15.88 7.28 -26.43
C LEU A 264 -16.37 8.05 -25.19
N ARG A 265 -17.52 7.70 -24.61
CA ARG A 265 -17.99 8.28 -23.32
C ARG A 265 -17.02 8.03 -22.17
N LEU A 266 -16.15 7.00 -22.28
CA LEU A 266 -15.10 6.76 -21.29
C LEU A 266 -14.09 7.90 -21.23
N LEU A 267 -13.80 8.54 -22.36
CA LEU A 267 -12.87 9.68 -22.45
C LEU A 267 -13.41 10.94 -21.76
N ALA A 268 -14.73 11.12 -21.76
CA ALA A 268 -15.38 12.28 -21.14
C ALA A 268 -15.40 12.22 -19.60
N LYS A 269 -15.12 11.05 -18.98
CA LYS A 269 -15.13 10.86 -17.54
C LYS A 269 -13.74 10.98 -16.91
N ARG A 270 -12.87 11.77 -17.50
CA ARG A 270 -11.47 11.96 -17.11
C ARG A 270 -11.26 12.94 -15.93
N ASN A 271 -12.29 13.21 -15.12
CA ASN A 271 -12.19 14.06 -13.92
C ASN A 271 -12.66 13.29 -12.68
#